data_c0f314b3d381bedd094fe921663b8e59
#
_entry.id   c0f314b3d381bedd094fe921663b8e59
#
_cell.length_a   1.000
_cell.length_b   1.000
_cell.length_c   1.000
_cell.angle_alpha   90.00
_cell.angle_beta   90.00
_cell.angle_gamma   90.00
#
_symmetry.space_group_name_H-M   'P 1'
#
loop_
_entity.id
_entity.type
_entity.pdbx_description
1 polymer ?
#
loop_
_entity_poly.entity_id
_entity_poly.type
_entity_poly.pdbx_seq_one_letter_code
_entity_poly.pdbx_strand_id
1 'polypeptide(L)'
;MAFDFKKEYKEFYLPKNKAQIVTMPRMNYIAVRGKGNPNEEGGQYKTAIGVLYSVAYTLKMSYKTDYKITGFFEYVVPPLEGFWWQDRVESVDYSNKSAFNWISVIRLPDFITKKAFDWAVDTASKKKKMDCSGAEFLSIEEGLCVQIMHIGAFDNEPETVAIMDKYLRENGYVNDFTDERHHHEIYLSDPRKVAPERCKTVIRHPIKKL
;
A
#
# COMPACT_ATOMS: atom_id res chain seq x y z
N MET A 1 21.21 -0.50 13.59
CA MET A 1 20.21 0.45 13.03
C MET A 1 19.05 -0.42 12.51
N ALA A 2 17.78 -0.07 12.78
CA ALA A 2 16.64 -0.86 12.30
C ALA A 2 16.58 -0.83 10.76
N PHE A 3 16.24 -1.95 10.14
CA PHE A 3 16.08 -2.09 8.69
C PHE A 3 14.92 -1.20 8.21
N ASP A 4 15.16 -0.35 7.22
CA ASP A 4 14.15 0.58 6.67
C ASP A 4 13.89 0.21 5.20
N PHE A 5 12.73 -0.39 4.93
CA PHE A 5 12.33 -0.85 3.60
C PHE A 5 12.43 0.25 2.54
N LYS A 6 12.11 1.50 2.87
CA LYS A 6 12.23 2.62 1.92
C LYS A 6 13.67 2.92 1.53
N LYS A 7 14.62 2.68 2.44
CA LYS A 7 16.04 2.94 2.19
C LYS A 7 16.73 1.79 1.47
N GLU A 8 16.32 0.56 1.80
CA GLU A 8 16.91 -0.66 1.25
C GLU A 8 16.36 -0.97 -0.17
N TYR A 9 15.08 -0.68 -0.41
CA TYR A 9 14.40 -0.91 -1.69
C TYR A 9 13.98 0.42 -2.34
N LYS A 10 14.97 1.31 -2.57
CA LYS A 10 14.73 2.65 -3.13
C LYS A 10 14.04 2.61 -4.49
N GLU A 11 14.33 1.60 -5.30
CA GLU A 11 13.70 1.38 -6.61
C GLU A 11 12.18 1.21 -6.50
N PHE A 12 11.66 0.70 -5.38
CA PHE A 12 10.23 0.47 -5.17
C PHE A 12 9.55 1.63 -4.43
N TYR A 13 10.27 2.29 -3.52
CA TYR A 13 9.68 3.27 -2.61
C TYR A 13 10.08 4.72 -2.89
N LEU A 14 11.18 4.96 -3.59
CA LEU A 14 11.70 6.30 -3.84
C LEU A 14 12.02 6.53 -5.33
N PRO A 15 11.07 6.25 -6.25
CA PRO A 15 11.26 6.58 -7.65
C PRO A 15 11.44 8.09 -7.83
N LYS A 16 11.96 8.51 -8.98
CA LYS A 16 12.02 9.93 -9.36
C LYS A 16 10.60 10.42 -9.72
N ASN A 17 10.45 11.74 -9.83
CA ASN A 17 9.23 12.37 -10.34
C ASN A 17 9.12 12.30 -11.89
N LYS A 18 9.51 11.18 -12.47
CA LYS A 18 9.33 10.84 -13.88
C LYS A 18 8.98 9.36 -13.99
N ALA A 19 8.14 9.03 -14.94
CA ALA A 19 7.69 7.67 -15.17
C ALA A 19 8.88 6.73 -15.45
N GLN A 20 8.85 5.55 -14.85
CA GLN A 20 9.83 4.49 -15.05
C GLN A 20 9.17 3.12 -14.94
N ILE A 21 9.63 2.17 -15.75
CA ILE A 21 9.20 0.77 -15.69
C ILE A 21 9.94 0.08 -14.54
N VAL A 22 9.22 -0.78 -13.82
CA VAL A 22 9.74 -1.60 -12.73
C VAL A 22 9.06 -2.96 -12.77
N THR A 23 9.78 -4.03 -12.35
CA THR A 23 9.19 -5.34 -12.13
C THR A 23 9.09 -5.59 -10.63
N MET A 24 7.88 -5.72 -10.13
CA MET A 24 7.61 -5.94 -8.72
C MET A 24 7.62 -7.43 -8.42
N PRO A 25 8.44 -7.89 -7.46
CA PRO A 25 8.41 -9.27 -7.02
C PRO A 25 7.16 -9.55 -6.17
N ARG A 26 6.94 -10.82 -5.87
CA ARG A 26 5.95 -11.23 -4.89
C ARG A 26 6.31 -10.70 -3.51
N MET A 27 5.35 -10.07 -2.85
CA MET A 27 5.50 -9.52 -1.50
C MET A 27 4.34 -9.94 -0.62
N ASN A 28 4.59 -10.05 0.69
CA ASN A 28 3.58 -10.35 1.69
C ASN A 28 3.14 -9.07 2.40
N TYR A 29 1.85 -9.00 2.72
CA TYR A 29 1.22 -7.84 3.33
C TYR A 29 0.27 -8.24 4.46
N ILE A 30 0.10 -7.33 5.42
CA ILE A 30 -1.14 -7.23 6.19
C ILE A 30 -2.09 -6.48 5.29
N ALA A 31 -3.30 -7.00 5.07
CA ALA A 31 -4.30 -6.37 4.22
C ALA A 31 -5.64 -6.23 4.94
N VAL A 32 -6.39 -5.18 4.64
CA VAL A 32 -7.80 -5.01 4.98
C VAL A 32 -8.53 -4.50 3.75
N ARG A 33 -9.65 -5.15 3.41
CA ARG A 33 -10.49 -4.80 2.26
C ARG A 33 -11.68 -3.97 2.69
N GLY A 34 -12.12 -3.09 1.80
CA GLY A 34 -13.34 -2.33 2.02
C GLY A 34 -13.82 -1.58 0.79
N LYS A 35 -14.88 -0.81 1.00
CA LYS A 35 -15.51 0.04 -0.01
C LYS A 35 -15.84 1.41 0.56
N GLY A 36 -16.01 2.39 -0.33
CA GLY A 36 -16.50 3.71 0.02
C GLY A 36 -15.44 4.79 0.09
N ASN A 37 -15.88 5.97 0.47
CA ASN A 37 -15.05 7.16 0.49
C ASN A 37 -13.98 7.09 1.61
N PRO A 38 -12.69 7.13 1.29
CA PRO A 38 -11.61 7.09 2.29
C PRO A 38 -11.59 8.32 3.22
N ASN A 39 -12.24 9.41 2.80
CA ASN A 39 -12.31 10.65 3.58
C ASN A 39 -13.51 10.72 4.54
N GLU A 40 -14.35 9.68 4.57
CA GLU A 40 -15.50 9.63 5.46
C GLU A 40 -15.05 9.61 6.93
N GLU A 41 -15.59 10.53 7.72
CA GLU A 41 -15.26 10.59 9.14
C GLU A 41 -15.87 9.39 9.88
N GLY A 42 -15.01 8.62 10.59
CA GLY A 42 -15.42 7.35 11.23
C GLY A 42 -15.68 6.20 10.26
N GLY A 43 -15.41 6.38 8.96
CA GLY A 43 -15.64 5.38 7.92
C GLY A 43 -14.77 4.12 8.02
N GLN A 44 -15.09 3.14 7.19
CA GLN A 44 -14.40 1.84 7.15
C GLN A 44 -12.90 1.98 6.88
N TYR A 45 -12.48 2.91 6.01
CA TYR A 45 -11.09 3.12 5.67
C TYR A 45 -10.24 3.52 6.88
N LYS A 46 -10.74 4.43 7.69
CA LYS A 46 -10.04 4.87 8.92
C LYS A 46 -9.93 3.76 9.95
N THR A 47 -10.96 2.93 10.08
CA THR A 47 -10.94 1.74 10.92
C THR A 47 -9.91 0.73 10.43
N ALA A 48 -9.89 0.47 9.11
CA ALA A 48 -8.93 -0.44 8.47
C ALA A 48 -7.47 -0.03 8.74
N ILE A 49 -7.15 1.27 8.63
CA ILE A 49 -5.82 1.80 8.97
C ILE A 49 -5.47 1.49 10.44
N GLY A 50 -6.42 1.66 11.34
CA GLY A 50 -6.25 1.32 12.77
C GLY A 50 -5.91 -0.16 12.99
N VAL A 51 -6.60 -1.06 12.29
CA VAL A 51 -6.35 -2.51 12.31
C VAL A 51 -4.96 -2.81 11.77
N LEU A 52 -4.60 -2.29 10.59
CA LEU A 52 -3.30 -2.52 9.95
C LEU A 52 -2.14 -2.14 10.86
N TYR A 53 -2.15 -0.94 11.43
CA TYR A 53 -1.09 -0.51 12.33
C TYR A 53 -1.08 -1.28 13.64
N SER A 54 -2.24 -1.69 14.18
CA SER A 54 -2.30 -2.50 15.41
C SER A 54 -1.60 -3.85 15.22
N VAL A 55 -1.85 -4.53 14.10
CA VAL A 55 -1.20 -5.80 13.76
C VAL A 55 0.28 -5.58 13.43
N ALA A 56 0.63 -4.58 12.60
CA ALA A 56 2.00 -4.29 12.21
C ALA A 56 2.91 -3.99 13.42
N TYR A 57 2.44 -3.17 14.35
CA TYR A 57 3.20 -2.87 15.56
C TYR A 57 3.25 -4.05 16.53
N THR A 58 2.23 -4.92 16.57
CA THR A 58 2.28 -6.14 17.36
C THR A 58 3.38 -7.08 16.85
N LEU A 59 3.47 -7.27 15.53
CA LEU A 59 4.55 -8.04 14.89
C LEU A 59 5.92 -7.40 15.18
N LYS A 60 6.05 -6.10 14.91
CA LYS A 60 7.30 -5.36 15.15
C LYS A 60 7.79 -5.49 16.58
N MET A 61 6.89 -5.44 17.55
CA MET A 61 7.23 -5.46 18.98
C MET A 61 7.26 -6.85 19.59
N SER A 62 7.10 -7.92 18.81
CA SER A 62 7.09 -9.32 19.28
C SER A 62 8.35 -9.68 20.07
N TYR A 63 9.50 -9.12 19.70
CA TYR A 63 10.77 -9.37 20.40
C TYR A 63 10.77 -8.97 21.89
N LYS A 64 9.84 -8.09 22.29
CA LYS A 64 9.62 -7.68 23.69
C LYS A 64 8.63 -8.56 24.44
N THR A 65 8.11 -9.62 23.81
CA THR A 65 7.15 -10.56 24.38
C THR A 65 7.77 -11.95 24.47
N ASP A 66 7.05 -12.91 25.03
CA ASP A 66 7.48 -14.32 25.06
C ASP A 66 7.37 -14.99 23.70
N TYR A 67 6.59 -14.42 22.76
CA TYR A 67 6.48 -14.93 21.40
C TYR A 67 7.67 -14.47 20.56
N LYS A 68 8.53 -15.41 20.18
CA LYS A 68 9.71 -15.14 19.35
C LYS A 68 9.45 -15.57 17.92
N ILE A 69 9.66 -14.65 16.97
CA ILE A 69 9.56 -14.93 15.52
C ILE A 69 10.94 -15.35 15.03
N THR A 70 11.03 -16.52 14.40
CA THR A 70 12.28 -17.01 13.84
C THR A 70 12.76 -16.08 12.71
N GLY A 71 14.07 -15.77 12.70
CA GLY A 71 14.65 -14.87 11.71
C GLY A 71 14.35 -13.38 11.93
N PHE A 72 13.74 -13.02 13.07
CA PHE A 72 13.42 -11.65 13.39
C PHE A 72 14.66 -10.73 13.39
N PHE A 73 14.53 -9.60 12.74
CA PHE A 73 15.42 -8.45 12.89
C PHE A 73 14.59 -7.17 13.11
N GLU A 74 15.18 -6.18 13.75
CA GLU A 74 14.51 -4.90 13.98
C GLU A 74 14.31 -4.14 12.67
N TYR A 75 13.09 -3.69 12.40
CA TYR A 75 12.72 -2.96 11.19
C TYR A 75 11.82 -1.76 11.50
N VAL A 76 11.80 -0.81 10.59
CA VAL A 76 10.81 0.27 10.55
C VAL A 76 9.55 -0.27 9.89
N VAL A 77 8.37 -0.07 10.49
CA VAL A 77 7.11 -0.45 9.85
C VAL A 77 7.04 0.23 8.48
N PRO A 78 6.86 -0.52 7.39
CA PRO A 78 6.76 0.04 6.06
C PRO A 78 5.60 1.06 5.92
N PRO A 79 5.59 1.88 4.87
CA PRO A 79 4.50 2.80 4.61
C PRO A 79 3.15 2.09 4.54
N LEU A 80 2.09 2.83 4.78
CA LEU A 80 0.75 2.45 4.35
C LEU A 80 0.71 2.50 2.83
N GLU A 81 0.08 1.50 2.21
CA GLU A 81 -0.13 1.40 0.78
C GLU A 81 -1.62 1.10 0.53
N GLY A 82 -2.13 1.42 -0.66
CA GLY A 82 -3.50 1.16 -1.03
C GLY A 82 -3.63 0.74 -2.49
N PHE A 83 -4.37 -0.33 -2.73
CA PHE A 83 -4.82 -0.73 -4.07
C PHE A 83 -6.25 -0.24 -4.24
N TRP A 84 -6.52 0.46 -5.36
CA TRP A 84 -7.76 1.18 -5.61
C TRP A 84 -8.36 0.81 -6.95
N TRP A 85 -9.67 0.63 -7.01
CA TRP A 85 -10.42 0.45 -8.25
C TRP A 85 -11.89 0.82 -8.07
N GLN A 86 -12.58 0.94 -9.17
CA GLN A 86 -14.02 1.14 -9.22
C GLN A 86 -14.61 0.18 -10.25
N ASP A 87 -15.74 -0.41 -9.93
CA ASP A 87 -16.41 -1.35 -10.82
C ASP A 87 -16.79 -0.65 -12.15
N ARG A 88 -16.48 -1.27 -13.29
CA ARG A 88 -16.81 -0.79 -14.65
C ARG A 88 -16.11 0.50 -15.10
N VAL A 89 -14.99 0.85 -14.46
CA VAL A 89 -14.18 2.00 -14.81
C VAL A 89 -12.77 1.51 -15.18
N GLU A 90 -12.25 1.92 -16.34
CA GLU A 90 -10.91 1.51 -16.80
C GLU A 90 -9.77 2.16 -16.00
N SER A 91 -10.07 3.25 -15.30
CA SER A 91 -9.13 3.95 -14.43
C SER A 91 -9.86 4.47 -13.18
N VAL A 92 -9.15 5.15 -12.29
CA VAL A 92 -9.73 5.71 -11.06
C VAL A 92 -10.48 7.02 -11.37
N ASP A 93 -11.77 7.09 -11.04
CA ASP A 93 -12.57 8.31 -11.06
C ASP A 93 -12.55 8.97 -9.67
N TYR A 94 -11.70 9.97 -9.50
CA TYR A 94 -11.53 10.72 -8.25
C TYR A 94 -12.74 11.58 -7.88
N SER A 95 -13.68 11.84 -8.80
CA SER A 95 -14.90 12.59 -8.53
C SER A 95 -15.96 11.80 -7.77
N ASN A 96 -15.91 10.45 -7.88
CA ASN A 96 -16.85 9.53 -7.24
C ASN A 96 -16.18 8.64 -6.19
N LYS A 97 -15.66 9.25 -5.13
CA LYS A 97 -14.92 8.53 -4.06
C LYS A 97 -15.76 7.50 -3.30
N SER A 98 -17.09 7.63 -3.31
CA SER A 98 -18.00 6.65 -2.67
C SER A 98 -18.05 5.30 -3.39
N ALA A 99 -17.68 5.26 -4.68
CA ALA A 99 -17.62 4.05 -5.48
C ALA A 99 -16.31 3.27 -5.38
N PHE A 100 -15.33 3.77 -4.63
CA PHE A 100 -14.05 3.07 -4.46
C PHE A 100 -14.21 1.72 -3.80
N ASN A 101 -13.59 0.72 -4.39
CA ASN A 101 -13.15 -0.50 -3.73
C ASN A 101 -11.68 -0.32 -3.38
N TRP A 102 -11.24 -0.84 -2.25
CA TRP A 102 -9.86 -0.71 -1.84
C TRP A 102 -9.35 -1.91 -1.04
N ILE A 103 -8.04 -2.14 -1.15
CA ILE A 103 -7.28 -3.01 -0.27
C ILE A 103 -6.19 -2.14 0.35
N SER A 104 -6.31 -1.78 1.61
CA SER A 104 -5.24 -1.10 2.33
C SER A 104 -4.26 -2.10 2.88
N VAL A 105 -2.97 -1.85 2.73
CA VAL A 105 -1.93 -2.81 3.09
C VAL A 105 -0.74 -2.16 3.79
N ILE A 106 -0.01 -2.97 4.56
CA ILE A 106 1.34 -2.68 5.04
C ILE A 106 2.20 -3.89 4.72
N ARG A 107 3.32 -3.68 4.00
CA ARG A 107 4.25 -4.76 3.64
C ARG A 107 4.79 -5.44 4.90
N LEU A 108 4.91 -6.76 4.83
CA LEU A 108 5.53 -7.60 5.85
C LEU A 108 6.97 -7.95 5.47
N PRO A 109 7.91 -8.00 6.44
CA PRO A 109 9.19 -8.67 6.25
C PRO A 109 9.01 -10.13 5.90
N ASP A 110 9.93 -10.68 5.09
CA ASP A 110 9.83 -12.04 4.57
C ASP A 110 9.88 -13.14 5.66
N PHE A 111 10.43 -12.82 6.84
CA PHE A 111 10.43 -13.76 7.98
C PHE A 111 9.06 -13.88 8.69
N ILE A 112 8.10 -13.04 8.36
CA ILE A 112 6.75 -13.12 8.94
C ILE A 112 5.98 -14.25 8.25
N THR A 113 5.69 -15.29 9.00
CA THR A 113 4.86 -16.41 8.56
C THR A 113 3.38 -16.16 8.85
N LYS A 114 2.49 -16.91 8.18
CA LYS A 114 1.04 -16.90 8.48
C LYS A 114 0.77 -17.14 9.97
N LYS A 115 1.51 -18.07 10.60
CA LYS A 115 1.38 -18.36 12.03
C LYS A 115 1.72 -17.15 12.91
N ALA A 116 2.80 -16.43 12.57
CA ALA A 116 3.18 -15.21 13.29
C ALA A 116 2.15 -14.10 13.10
N PHE A 117 1.61 -13.98 11.89
CA PHE A 117 0.54 -13.05 11.57
C PHE A 117 -0.73 -13.34 12.40
N ASP A 118 -1.20 -14.61 12.45
CA ASP A 118 -2.40 -14.99 13.20
C ASP A 118 -2.25 -14.70 14.69
N TRP A 119 -1.07 -15.02 15.26
CA TRP A 119 -0.74 -14.63 16.63
C TRP A 119 -0.82 -13.11 16.84
N ALA A 120 -0.36 -12.32 15.90
CA ALA A 120 -0.39 -10.87 16.01
C ALA A 120 -1.81 -10.30 15.92
N VAL A 121 -2.67 -10.85 15.07
CA VAL A 121 -4.10 -10.48 14.97
C VAL A 121 -4.80 -10.72 16.31
N ASP A 122 -4.67 -11.93 16.88
CA ASP A 122 -5.26 -12.27 18.18
C ASP A 122 -4.74 -11.38 19.30
N THR A 123 -3.42 -11.15 19.32
CA THR A 123 -2.76 -10.33 20.35
C THR A 123 -3.17 -8.87 20.24
N ALA A 124 -3.23 -8.31 19.00
CA ALA A 124 -3.65 -6.94 18.77
C ALA A 124 -5.10 -6.72 19.19
N SER A 125 -6.01 -7.64 18.84
CA SER A 125 -7.42 -7.58 19.20
C SER A 125 -7.61 -7.51 20.72
N LYS A 126 -6.91 -8.37 21.46
CA LYS A 126 -6.97 -8.41 22.92
C LYS A 126 -6.41 -7.14 23.56
N LYS A 127 -5.24 -6.68 23.11
CA LYS A 127 -4.55 -5.51 23.71
C LYS A 127 -5.24 -4.19 23.42
N LYS A 128 -5.78 -4.02 22.22
CA LYS A 128 -6.37 -2.75 21.76
C LYS A 128 -7.87 -2.68 21.96
N LYS A 129 -8.52 -3.77 22.39
CA LYS A 129 -9.98 -3.89 22.44
C LYS A 129 -10.63 -3.50 21.10
N MET A 130 -9.98 -3.87 20.02
CA MET A 130 -10.37 -3.60 18.63
C MET A 130 -10.45 -4.94 17.91
N ASP A 131 -11.53 -5.18 17.17
CA ASP A 131 -11.61 -6.36 16.32
C ASP A 131 -10.64 -6.23 15.13
N CYS A 132 -9.60 -7.07 15.12
CA CYS A 132 -8.64 -7.17 14.05
C CYS A 132 -8.89 -8.36 13.12
N SER A 133 -10.00 -9.09 13.27
CA SER A 133 -10.32 -10.31 12.49
C SER A 133 -10.45 -10.06 10.99
N GLY A 134 -10.76 -8.82 10.58
CA GLY A 134 -10.78 -8.40 9.18
C GLY A 134 -9.40 -8.25 8.53
N ALA A 135 -8.31 -8.45 9.26
CA ALA A 135 -6.96 -8.43 8.69
C ALA A 135 -6.64 -9.75 7.98
N GLU A 136 -6.04 -9.65 6.79
CA GLU A 136 -5.62 -10.78 5.96
C GLU A 136 -4.10 -10.83 5.83
N PHE A 137 -3.53 -12.06 5.78
CA PHE A 137 -2.16 -12.28 5.28
C PHE A 137 -2.25 -12.44 3.76
N LEU A 138 -1.89 -11.40 3.03
CA LEU A 138 -2.06 -11.34 1.58
C LEU A 138 -0.69 -11.38 0.88
N SER A 139 -0.57 -12.20 -0.16
CA SER A 139 0.62 -12.26 -1.01
C SER A 139 0.27 -11.75 -2.40
N ILE A 140 0.96 -10.69 -2.85
CA ILE A 140 0.72 -10.04 -4.15
C ILE A 140 2.00 -10.07 -4.98
N GLU A 141 1.87 -10.36 -6.27
CA GLU A 141 2.90 -10.20 -7.28
C GLU A 141 2.37 -9.25 -8.37
N GLU A 142 2.74 -7.97 -8.28
CA GLU A 142 2.28 -6.98 -9.26
C GLU A 142 2.95 -7.17 -10.64
N GLY A 143 4.15 -7.79 -10.68
CA GLY A 143 4.87 -8.04 -11.93
C GLY A 143 5.32 -6.76 -12.61
N LEU A 144 5.12 -6.67 -13.94
CA LEU A 144 5.55 -5.51 -14.73
C LEU A 144 4.64 -4.31 -14.48
N CYS A 145 5.24 -3.20 -14.06
CA CYS A 145 4.54 -1.97 -13.70
C CYS A 145 5.25 -0.73 -14.26
N VAL A 146 4.52 0.36 -14.37
CA VAL A 146 5.06 1.73 -14.45
C VAL A 146 4.86 2.41 -13.11
N GLN A 147 5.80 3.24 -12.68
CA GLN A 147 5.66 4.02 -11.45
C GLN A 147 6.26 5.42 -11.58
N ILE A 148 5.80 6.31 -10.70
CA ILE A 148 6.26 7.70 -10.61
C ILE A 148 6.10 8.21 -9.17
N MET A 149 6.95 9.17 -8.76
CA MET A 149 6.71 9.95 -7.55
C MET A 149 5.73 11.07 -7.85
N HIS A 150 4.57 11.05 -7.22
CA HIS A 150 3.66 12.20 -7.14
C HIS A 150 4.07 13.09 -5.96
N ILE A 151 4.13 14.39 -6.19
CA ILE A 151 4.36 15.42 -5.16
C ILE A 151 3.20 16.40 -5.23
N GLY A 152 2.33 16.39 -4.24
CA GLY A 152 1.12 17.21 -4.23
C GLY A 152 0.00 16.61 -3.42
N ALA A 153 -1.17 17.27 -3.49
CA ALA A 153 -2.41 16.75 -2.93
C ALA A 153 -2.90 15.55 -3.75
N PHE A 154 -3.57 14.60 -3.11
CA PHE A 154 -4.15 13.42 -3.78
C PHE A 154 -5.09 13.79 -4.93
N ASP A 155 -5.85 14.88 -4.80
CA ASP A 155 -6.77 15.33 -5.86
C ASP A 155 -6.05 15.82 -7.14
N ASN A 156 -4.72 16.02 -7.10
CA ASN A 156 -3.88 16.37 -8.25
C ASN A 156 -3.20 15.16 -8.90
N GLU A 157 -3.41 13.94 -8.40
CA GLU A 157 -2.84 12.70 -8.96
C GLU A 157 -3.20 12.47 -10.44
N PRO A 158 -4.39 12.87 -10.95
CA PRO A 158 -4.72 12.73 -12.38
C PRO A 158 -3.68 13.35 -13.32
N GLU A 159 -3.04 14.47 -12.93
CA GLU A 159 -1.99 15.09 -13.74
C GLU A 159 -0.73 14.18 -13.80
N THR A 160 -0.41 13.54 -12.69
CA THR A 160 0.73 12.60 -12.61
C THR A 160 0.44 11.30 -13.38
N VAL A 161 -0.80 10.80 -13.31
CA VAL A 161 -1.25 9.63 -14.08
C VAL A 161 -1.16 9.92 -15.58
N ALA A 162 -1.55 11.12 -16.04
CA ALA A 162 -1.44 11.52 -17.44
C ALA A 162 0.03 11.50 -17.93
N ILE A 163 1.01 11.81 -17.07
CA ILE A 163 2.44 11.69 -17.40
C ILE A 163 2.82 10.21 -17.59
N MET A 164 2.33 9.31 -16.74
CA MET A 164 2.56 7.87 -16.87
C MET A 164 1.95 7.33 -18.19
N ASP A 165 0.70 7.69 -18.49
CA ASP A 165 0.01 7.24 -19.70
C ASP A 165 0.70 7.73 -20.97
N LYS A 166 1.21 8.98 -20.98
CA LYS A 166 2.01 9.48 -22.09
C LYS A 166 3.29 8.65 -22.26
N TYR A 167 4.00 8.40 -21.16
CA TYR A 167 5.23 7.60 -21.18
C TYR A 167 4.97 6.19 -21.72
N LEU A 168 3.86 5.55 -21.34
CA LEU A 168 3.49 4.20 -21.80
C LEU A 168 3.28 4.20 -23.32
N ARG A 169 2.50 5.14 -23.86
CA ARG A 169 2.25 5.25 -25.30
C ARG A 169 3.53 5.44 -26.11
N GLU A 170 4.46 6.27 -25.59
CA GLU A 170 5.74 6.55 -26.27
C GLU A 170 6.71 5.35 -26.24
N ASN A 171 6.51 4.39 -25.32
CA ASN A 171 7.39 3.23 -25.14
C ASN A 171 6.77 1.88 -25.51
N GLY A 172 5.57 1.87 -26.13
CA GLY A 172 4.91 0.64 -26.61
C GLY A 172 4.31 -0.22 -25.50
N TYR A 173 3.76 0.42 -24.46
CA TYR A 173 3.06 -0.23 -23.36
C TYR A 173 1.65 0.34 -23.18
N VAL A 174 0.82 -0.44 -22.51
CA VAL A 174 -0.52 -0.03 -22.06
C VAL A 174 -0.73 -0.45 -20.61
N ASN A 175 -1.66 0.21 -19.93
CA ASN A 175 -2.14 -0.24 -18.63
C ASN A 175 -2.76 -1.64 -18.73
N ASP A 176 -2.60 -2.45 -17.69
CA ASP A 176 -3.09 -3.83 -17.62
C ASP A 176 -3.87 -4.05 -16.32
N PHE A 177 -4.86 -3.18 -16.09
CA PHE A 177 -5.77 -3.35 -14.96
C PHE A 177 -6.65 -4.58 -15.15
N THR A 178 -6.79 -5.36 -14.08
CA THR A 178 -7.59 -6.59 -14.03
C THR A 178 -8.27 -6.70 -12.64
N ASP A 179 -9.03 -7.76 -12.42
CA ASP A 179 -9.62 -8.03 -11.10
C ASP A 179 -8.58 -8.30 -10.00
N GLU A 180 -7.30 -8.51 -10.37
CA GLU A 180 -6.19 -8.76 -9.44
C GLU A 180 -5.10 -7.68 -9.48
N ARG A 181 -5.10 -6.80 -10.49
CA ARG A 181 -4.07 -5.80 -10.72
C ARG A 181 -4.69 -4.42 -10.80
N HIS A 182 -4.45 -3.60 -9.80
CA HIS A 182 -5.14 -2.34 -9.57
C HIS A 182 -4.19 -1.14 -9.60
N HIS A 183 -4.76 0.05 -9.59
CA HIS A 183 -4.04 1.27 -9.25
C HIS A 183 -3.49 1.15 -7.82
N HIS A 184 -2.18 1.39 -7.65
CA HIS A 184 -1.48 1.23 -6.39
C HIS A 184 -0.84 2.54 -5.94
N GLU A 185 -1.11 2.95 -4.71
CA GLU A 185 -0.56 4.13 -4.05
C GLU A 185 0.27 3.73 -2.83
N ILE A 186 1.48 4.31 -2.67
CA ILE A 186 2.33 4.11 -1.50
C ILE A 186 2.52 5.46 -0.82
N TYR A 187 2.01 5.64 0.39
CA TYR A 187 1.97 6.91 1.10
C TYR A 187 3.25 7.16 1.89
N LEU A 188 4.14 8.01 1.36
CA LEU A 188 5.43 8.32 1.99
C LEU A 188 5.35 9.47 2.99
N SER A 189 4.30 10.27 2.91
CA SER A 189 4.03 11.40 3.81
C SER A 189 2.81 11.15 4.68
N ASP A 190 2.85 11.62 5.92
CA ASP A 190 1.66 11.68 6.77
C ASP A 190 0.93 13.02 6.49
N PRO A 191 -0.27 12.99 5.87
CA PRO A 191 -0.99 14.20 5.49
C PRO A 191 -1.43 15.06 6.68
N ARG A 192 -1.36 14.51 7.91
CA ARG A 192 -1.63 15.27 9.14
C ARG A 192 -0.45 16.14 9.57
N LYS A 193 0.76 15.89 9.02
CA LYS A 193 2.02 16.52 9.40
C LYS A 193 2.70 17.27 8.27
N VAL A 194 2.35 16.96 7.04
CA VAL A 194 2.94 17.53 5.84
C VAL A 194 1.87 18.30 5.09
N ALA A 195 2.17 19.53 4.68
CA ALA A 195 1.26 20.31 3.86
C ALA A 195 0.96 19.60 2.53
N PRO A 196 -0.31 19.67 2.03
CA PRO A 196 -0.76 18.88 0.87
C PRO A 196 0.16 18.98 -0.33
N GLU A 197 0.64 20.18 -0.67
CA GLU A 197 1.52 20.46 -1.80
C GLU A 197 2.93 19.83 -1.69
N ARG A 198 3.29 19.30 -0.52
CA ARG A 198 4.56 18.63 -0.24
C ARG A 198 4.40 17.15 0.08
N CYS A 199 3.16 16.64 0.08
CA CYS A 199 2.92 15.21 0.26
C CYS A 199 3.58 14.44 -0.88
N LYS A 200 4.05 13.24 -0.55
CA LYS A 200 4.71 12.33 -1.50
C LYS A 200 3.99 10.99 -1.51
N THR A 201 3.57 10.58 -2.69
CA THR A 201 2.94 9.28 -2.96
C THR A 201 3.65 8.63 -4.14
N VAL A 202 3.99 7.36 -4.04
CA VAL A 202 4.36 6.60 -5.25
C VAL A 202 3.06 6.11 -5.89
N ILE A 203 2.84 6.47 -7.15
CA ILE A 203 1.75 5.93 -7.96
C ILE A 203 2.34 4.83 -8.84
N ARG A 204 1.69 3.66 -8.86
CA ARG A 204 2.11 2.50 -9.65
C ARG A 204 0.93 1.88 -10.37
N HIS A 205 1.10 1.59 -11.65
CA HIS A 205 0.11 0.91 -12.48
C HIS A 205 0.69 -0.37 -13.07
N PRO A 206 -0.07 -1.46 -13.11
CA PRO A 206 0.27 -2.65 -13.86
C PRO A 206 0.23 -2.36 -15.34
N ILE A 207 1.19 -2.92 -16.09
CA ILE A 207 1.32 -2.70 -17.53
C ILE A 207 1.60 -3.99 -18.29
N LYS A 208 1.36 -3.96 -19.60
CA LYS A 208 1.81 -4.95 -20.57
C LYS A 208 2.31 -4.29 -21.84
N LYS A 209 3.10 -5.03 -22.62
CA LYS A 209 3.48 -4.59 -23.98
C LYS A 209 2.26 -4.59 -24.91
N LEU A 210 2.25 -3.64 -25.84
CA LEU A 210 1.35 -3.63 -26.98
C LEU A 210 1.63 -4.80 -27.93
#